data_f3d8c951fcc8aba2b4591d82c02534cb
#
_entry.id   f3d8c951fcc8aba2b4591d82c02534cb
#
_cell.length_a   1.000
_cell.length_b   1.000
_cell.length_c   1.000
_cell.angle_alpha   90.00
_cell.angle_beta   90.00
_cell.angle_gamma   90.00
#
_symmetry.space_group_name_H-M   'P 1'
#
loop_
_entity.id
_entity.type
_entity.pdbx_description
1 polymer ?
#
loop_
_entity_poly.entity_id
_entity_poly.type
_entity_poly.pdbx_seq_one_letter_code
_entity_poly.pdbx_strand_id
1 'polypeptide(L)'
;MKFPKEFVWGAASSAYQIEGHSTEKGGGVCIWDTFCQTPGNIYNDDNGDVACDAYHRFAEDIRLLKETGAKAYRFSTSWARLDPNADGHWNEDGIRYYDRVVDECLKQGITPWITLYHWELPQAAQDRGGWQNRRTAEAFGRFAGMMAAHFRGRVKHYFTLNEPQCTVGLGHDACIHAPGVKLDRAGCFSVLVNQLLAHGIAMKTIKALDPEAQVGIASTGRLCYPEFEMPADINAAREATFAVSDSDWEFTHHWNLDPIEIGRAHV
;
A
#
# COMPACT_ATOMS: atom_id res chain seq x y z
N MET A 1 -17.39 -16.11 -22.40
CA MET A 1 -15.95 -15.76 -22.32
C MET A 1 -15.32 -16.68 -21.29
N LYS A 2 -14.16 -17.28 -21.56
CA LYS A 2 -13.45 -18.16 -20.60
C LYS A 2 -12.13 -17.48 -20.25
N PHE A 3 -11.76 -17.48 -18.97
CA PHE A 3 -10.44 -17.02 -18.55
C PHE A 3 -9.35 -17.98 -19.04
N PRO A 4 -8.12 -17.47 -19.30
CA PRO A 4 -6.97 -18.33 -19.59
C PRO A 4 -6.74 -19.35 -18.48
N LYS A 5 -6.10 -20.49 -18.81
CA LYS A 5 -5.81 -21.53 -17.80
C LYS A 5 -4.86 -21.03 -16.71
N GLU A 6 -3.97 -20.10 -17.07
CA GLU A 6 -2.96 -19.48 -16.20
C GLU A 6 -3.50 -18.30 -15.40
N PHE A 7 -4.79 -17.96 -15.54
CA PHE A 7 -5.40 -16.88 -14.80
C PHE A 7 -5.38 -17.16 -13.28
N VAL A 8 -4.79 -16.26 -12.52
CA VAL A 8 -4.63 -16.43 -11.07
C VAL A 8 -5.81 -15.78 -10.35
N TRP A 9 -6.65 -16.60 -9.76
CA TRP A 9 -7.72 -16.15 -8.87
C TRP A 9 -7.14 -15.90 -7.48
N GLY A 10 -7.44 -14.76 -6.89
CA GLY A 10 -6.95 -14.37 -5.58
C GLY A 10 -7.89 -13.42 -4.86
N ALA A 11 -7.55 -13.11 -3.63
CA ALA A 11 -8.20 -12.08 -2.84
C ALA A 11 -7.16 -11.11 -2.27
N ALA A 12 -7.62 -9.96 -1.80
CA ALA A 12 -6.77 -8.94 -1.20
C ALA A 12 -7.35 -8.43 0.11
N SER A 13 -6.45 -8.03 1.01
CA SER A 13 -6.75 -7.33 2.25
C SER A 13 -5.68 -6.30 2.57
N SER A 14 -5.91 -5.47 3.57
CA SER A 14 -4.88 -4.59 4.11
C SER A 14 -4.80 -4.69 5.64
N ALA A 15 -3.61 -4.47 6.19
CA ALA A 15 -3.33 -4.71 7.60
C ALA A 15 -4.27 -3.93 8.51
N TYR A 16 -4.39 -2.61 8.36
CA TYR A 16 -5.26 -1.80 9.21
C TYR A 16 -6.74 -2.23 9.17
N GLN A 17 -7.21 -2.69 8.01
CA GLN A 17 -8.61 -3.09 7.82
C GLN A 17 -8.97 -4.40 8.50
N ILE A 18 -8.00 -5.30 8.73
CA ILE A 18 -8.33 -6.64 9.21
C ILE A 18 -7.57 -7.09 10.45
N GLU A 19 -6.32 -6.60 10.68
CA GLU A 19 -5.45 -7.18 11.70
C GLU A 19 -5.92 -6.87 13.12
N GLY A 20 -6.17 -5.58 13.42
CA GLY A 20 -6.31 -5.11 14.80
C GLY A 20 -5.00 -5.16 15.58
N HIS A 21 -5.07 -4.84 16.87
CA HIS A 21 -3.98 -5.05 17.84
C HIS A 21 -2.63 -4.41 17.42
N SER A 22 -2.67 -3.19 16.86
CA SER A 22 -1.51 -2.52 16.25
C SER A 22 -0.31 -2.39 17.20
N THR A 23 -0.56 -2.12 18.48
CA THR A 23 0.48 -1.93 19.52
C THR A 23 0.86 -3.21 20.28
N GLU A 24 0.21 -4.33 20.01
CA GLU A 24 0.50 -5.59 20.68
C GLU A 24 1.92 -6.08 20.35
N LYS A 25 2.60 -6.67 21.34
CA LYS A 25 3.95 -7.23 21.18
C LYS A 25 4.98 -6.23 20.62
N GLY A 26 4.89 -4.97 21.04
CA GLY A 26 5.85 -3.94 20.65
C GLY A 26 5.60 -3.32 19.28
N GLY A 27 4.44 -3.54 18.69
CA GLY A 27 3.98 -2.78 17.53
C GLY A 27 3.78 -1.30 17.86
N GLY A 28 3.76 -0.45 16.86
CA GLY A 28 3.61 1.00 16.99
C GLY A 28 2.27 1.52 16.49
N VAL A 29 1.96 2.73 16.91
CA VAL A 29 0.82 3.51 16.43
C VAL A 29 1.08 3.97 15.00
N CYS A 30 0.11 3.83 14.12
CA CYS A 30 0.14 4.39 12.77
C CYS A 30 -0.77 5.63 12.66
N ILE A 31 -0.69 6.32 11.52
CA ILE A 31 -1.50 7.52 11.27
C ILE A 31 -3.01 7.24 11.31
N TRP A 32 -3.45 6.03 10.99
CA TRP A 32 -4.87 5.67 11.06
C TRP A 32 -5.36 5.49 12.49
N ASP A 33 -4.53 4.93 13.38
CA ASP A 33 -4.86 4.86 14.81
C ASP A 33 -5.12 6.26 15.37
N THR A 34 -4.22 7.21 15.08
CA THR A 34 -4.36 8.62 15.52
C THR A 34 -5.58 9.30 14.89
N PHE A 35 -5.80 9.08 13.59
CA PHE A 35 -6.91 9.70 12.85
C PHE A 35 -8.27 9.22 13.37
N CYS A 36 -8.43 7.92 13.61
CA CYS A 36 -9.68 7.33 14.11
C CYS A 36 -9.97 7.73 15.57
N GLN A 37 -8.94 8.04 16.37
CA GLN A 37 -9.11 8.54 17.75
C GLN A 37 -9.58 10.00 17.81
N THR A 38 -9.56 10.72 16.71
CA THR A 38 -10.06 12.10 16.65
C THR A 38 -11.57 12.09 16.44
N PRO A 39 -12.38 12.56 17.41
CA PRO A 39 -13.83 12.50 17.30
C PRO A 39 -14.36 13.17 16.02
N GLY A 40 -15.26 12.50 15.34
CA GLY A 40 -15.91 12.98 14.13
C GLY A 40 -15.15 12.75 12.84
N ASN A 41 -13.92 12.22 12.87
CA ASN A 41 -13.19 11.85 11.67
C ASN A 41 -13.76 10.58 11.00
N ILE A 42 -14.29 9.66 11.80
CA ILE A 42 -14.85 8.40 11.34
C ILE A 42 -16.31 8.30 11.78
N TYR A 43 -17.14 7.73 10.92
CA TYR A 43 -18.55 7.47 11.25
C TYR A 43 -18.66 6.58 12.51
N ASN A 44 -19.48 6.97 13.46
CA ASN A 44 -19.63 6.34 14.79
C ASN A 44 -18.34 6.28 15.63
N ASP A 45 -17.30 7.03 15.28
CA ASP A 45 -15.97 6.95 15.91
C ASP A 45 -15.39 5.52 15.91
N ASP A 46 -15.73 4.71 14.89
CA ASP A 46 -15.20 3.38 14.71
C ASP A 46 -13.67 3.43 14.47
N ASN A 47 -12.95 2.39 14.89
CA ASN A 47 -11.51 2.32 14.79
C ASN A 47 -11.02 0.92 14.39
N GLY A 48 -9.73 0.78 14.16
CA GLY A 48 -9.06 -0.47 13.78
C GLY A 48 -8.52 -1.29 14.95
N ASP A 49 -8.87 -0.99 16.20
CA ASP A 49 -8.24 -1.62 17.38
C ASP A 49 -8.41 -3.15 17.40
N VAL A 50 -9.53 -3.64 16.96
CA VAL A 50 -9.83 -5.07 16.84
C VAL A 50 -10.00 -5.49 15.38
N ALA A 51 -10.65 -4.66 14.56
CA ALA A 51 -10.96 -4.92 13.17
C ALA A 51 -11.62 -6.31 12.96
N CYS A 52 -11.01 -7.17 12.12
CA CYS A 52 -11.44 -8.56 11.96
C CYS A 52 -10.65 -9.54 12.85
N ASP A 53 -9.80 -9.03 13.74
CA ASP A 53 -8.93 -9.83 14.59
C ASP A 53 -8.02 -10.81 13.82
N ALA A 54 -7.65 -10.44 12.58
CA ALA A 54 -6.80 -11.30 11.77
C ALA A 54 -5.42 -11.49 12.38
N TYR A 55 -4.96 -10.59 13.25
CA TYR A 55 -3.71 -10.78 14.00
C TYR A 55 -3.69 -12.11 14.78
N HIS A 56 -4.83 -12.54 15.32
CA HIS A 56 -4.96 -13.83 16.00
C HIS A 56 -5.55 -14.92 15.10
N ARG A 57 -6.35 -14.55 14.10
CA ARG A 57 -7.18 -15.49 13.31
C ARG A 57 -6.69 -15.72 11.88
N PHE A 58 -5.54 -15.17 11.46
CA PHE A 58 -5.02 -15.29 10.08
C PHE A 58 -5.00 -16.72 9.54
N ALA A 59 -4.73 -17.73 10.39
CA ALA A 59 -4.68 -19.11 9.94
C ALA A 59 -6.06 -19.64 9.53
N GLU A 60 -7.12 -19.22 10.24
CA GLU A 60 -8.51 -19.52 9.86
C GLU A 60 -8.87 -18.83 8.55
N ASP A 61 -8.55 -17.54 8.44
CA ASP A 61 -8.85 -16.74 7.25
C ASP A 61 -8.18 -17.32 5.99
N ILE A 62 -6.90 -17.70 6.09
CA ILE A 62 -6.16 -18.30 4.97
C ILE A 62 -6.74 -19.68 4.59
N ARG A 63 -7.18 -20.48 5.58
CA ARG A 63 -7.85 -21.74 5.32
C ARG A 63 -9.18 -21.52 4.58
N LEU A 64 -10.00 -20.56 5.02
CA LEU A 64 -11.25 -20.20 4.34
C LEU A 64 -10.97 -19.68 2.92
N LEU A 65 -9.94 -18.87 2.74
CA LEU A 65 -9.52 -18.43 1.42
C LEU A 65 -9.18 -19.60 0.49
N LYS A 66 -8.50 -20.62 1.01
CA LYS A 66 -8.22 -21.87 0.27
C LYS A 66 -9.51 -22.57 -0.19
N GLU A 67 -10.52 -22.61 0.67
CA GLU A 67 -11.81 -23.25 0.36
C GLU A 67 -12.55 -22.54 -0.78
N THR A 68 -12.34 -21.22 -0.98
CA THR A 68 -12.89 -20.49 -2.13
C THR A 68 -12.23 -20.85 -3.46
N GLY A 69 -11.11 -21.56 -3.43
CA GLY A 69 -10.32 -21.92 -4.62
C GLY A 69 -9.27 -20.88 -5.00
N ALA A 70 -9.05 -19.84 -4.18
CA ALA A 70 -8.02 -18.84 -4.43
C ALA A 70 -6.62 -19.46 -4.51
N LYS A 71 -5.78 -18.90 -5.39
CA LYS A 71 -4.40 -19.32 -5.64
C LYS A 71 -3.39 -18.29 -5.16
N ALA A 72 -3.81 -17.06 -4.97
CA ALA A 72 -2.98 -15.97 -4.47
C ALA A 72 -3.73 -15.21 -3.38
N TYR A 73 -2.97 -14.69 -2.43
CA TYR A 73 -3.44 -13.77 -1.41
C TYR A 73 -2.55 -12.55 -1.36
N ARG A 74 -3.11 -11.39 -1.71
CA ARG A 74 -2.45 -10.10 -1.53
C ARG A 74 -2.83 -9.55 -0.17
N PHE A 75 -1.86 -9.29 0.67
CA PHE A 75 -2.05 -8.64 1.96
C PHE A 75 -1.01 -7.54 2.16
N SER A 76 -1.34 -6.51 2.90
CA SER A 76 -0.33 -5.53 3.28
C SER A 76 0.32 -5.91 4.61
N THR A 77 1.53 -5.38 4.81
CA THR A 77 2.21 -5.47 6.10
C THR A 77 2.14 -4.11 6.79
N SER A 78 1.86 -4.11 8.10
CA SER A 78 1.88 -2.89 8.88
C SER A 78 3.33 -2.46 9.13
N TRP A 79 3.72 -1.34 8.51
CA TRP A 79 5.05 -0.77 8.74
C TRP A 79 5.22 -0.36 10.21
N ALA A 80 4.17 0.20 10.84
CA ALA A 80 4.20 0.56 12.24
C ALA A 80 4.38 -0.66 13.18
N ARG A 81 3.83 -1.82 12.83
CA ARG A 81 4.06 -3.07 13.57
C ARG A 81 5.50 -3.55 13.47
N LEU A 82 6.11 -3.39 12.30
CA LEU A 82 7.44 -3.92 11.98
C LEU A 82 8.59 -2.99 12.36
N ASP A 83 8.40 -1.69 12.22
CA ASP A 83 9.38 -0.63 12.51
C ASP A 83 8.63 0.58 13.07
N PRO A 84 8.25 0.53 14.37
CA PRO A 84 7.37 1.51 15.00
C PRO A 84 7.82 2.96 14.87
N ASN A 85 9.14 3.18 14.81
CA ASN A 85 9.74 4.50 14.72
C ASN A 85 10.17 4.87 13.29
N ALA A 86 10.05 3.97 12.32
CA ALA A 86 10.60 4.14 10.97
C ALA A 86 12.09 4.55 10.99
N ASP A 87 12.87 3.96 11.89
CA ASP A 87 14.28 4.25 12.11
C ASP A 87 15.20 3.05 11.83
N GLY A 88 14.59 1.89 11.53
CA GLY A 88 15.28 0.65 11.22
C GLY A 88 15.53 -0.25 12.43
N HIS A 89 14.91 0.03 13.57
CA HIS A 89 14.89 -0.87 14.72
C HIS A 89 13.66 -1.79 14.64
N TRP A 90 13.91 -3.00 14.14
CA TRP A 90 12.85 -3.94 13.79
C TRP A 90 12.21 -4.61 14.99
N ASN A 91 10.89 -4.65 15.01
CA ASN A 91 10.12 -5.40 15.98
C ASN A 91 10.10 -6.90 15.61
N GLU A 92 10.86 -7.70 16.34
CA GLU A 92 10.98 -9.14 16.12
C GLU A 92 9.65 -9.89 16.25
N ASP A 93 8.76 -9.46 17.15
CA ASP A 93 7.44 -10.05 17.27
C ASP A 93 6.56 -9.76 16.06
N GLY A 94 6.66 -8.56 15.50
CA GLY A 94 6.01 -8.18 14.24
C GLY A 94 6.52 -9.02 13.07
N ILE A 95 7.84 -9.24 12.99
CA ILE A 95 8.44 -10.10 11.96
C ILE A 95 7.91 -11.54 12.11
N ARG A 96 7.91 -12.11 13.33
CA ARG A 96 7.38 -13.44 13.59
C ARG A 96 5.89 -13.59 13.25
N TYR A 97 5.10 -12.53 13.38
CA TYR A 97 3.72 -12.54 12.95
C TYR A 97 3.60 -12.75 11.45
N TYR A 98 4.30 -11.94 10.65
CA TYR A 98 4.25 -12.08 9.19
C TYR A 98 4.94 -13.35 8.67
N ASP A 99 5.93 -13.88 9.38
CA ASP A 99 6.47 -15.23 9.10
C ASP A 99 5.36 -16.28 9.13
N ARG A 100 4.54 -16.27 10.20
CA ARG A 100 3.42 -17.20 10.34
C ARG A 100 2.37 -17.04 9.26
N VAL A 101 2.07 -15.79 8.86
CA VAL A 101 1.12 -15.49 7.77
C VAL A 101 1.63 -16.05 6.44
N VAL A 102 2.89 -15.77 6.10
CA VAL A 102 3.52 -16.27 4.86
C VAL A 102 3.60 -17.80 4.85
N ASP A 103 4.03 -18.38 5.95
CA ASP A 103 4.18 -19.84 6.06
C ASP A 103 2.82 -20.56 5.97
N GLU A 104 1.75 -19.99 6.55
CA GLU A 104 0.41 -20.56 6.41
C GLU A 104 -0.10 -20.45 4.97
N CYS A 105 0.14 -19.33 4.27
CA CYS A 105 -0.18 -19.22 2.84
C CYS A 105 0.49 -20.34 2.05
N LEU A 106 1.79 -20.50 2.20
CA LEU A 106 2.58 -21.52 1.49
C LEU A 106 2.11 -22.95 1.82
N LYS A 107 1.83 -23.23 3.07
CA LYS A 107 1.29 -24.51 3.55
C LYS A 107 -0.06 -24.84 2.89
N GLN A 108 -0.92 -23.84 2.70
CA GLN A 108 -2.21 -23.99 2.02
C GLN A 108 -2.08 -23.99 0.48
N GLY A 109 -0.87 -23.81 -0.07
CA GLY A 109 -0.64 -23.71 -1.51
C GLY A 109 -1.22 -22.44 -2.12
N ILE A 110 -1.23 -21.34 -1.34
CA ILE A 110 -1.62 -19.99 -1.76
C ILE A 110 -0.33 -19.19 -1.91
N THR A 111 -0.17 -18.53 -3.05
CA THR A 111 0.99 -17.67 -3.29
C THR A 111 0.83 -16.35 -2.54
N PRO A 112 1.74 -15.99 -1.60
CA PRO A 112 1.68 -14.72 -0.91
C PRO A 112 2.16 -13.57 -1.81
N TRP A 113 1.39 -12.48 -1.84
CA TRP A 113 1.69 -11.22 -2.53
C TRP A 113 1.70 -10.12 -1.48
N ILE A 114 2.85 -9.54 -1.19
CA ILE A 114 3.00 -8.53 -0.13
C ILE A 114 2.85 -7.11 -0.69
N THR A 115 1.98 -6.33 -0.07
CA THR A 115 1.93 -4.88 -0.22
C THR A 115 2.68 -4.24 0.94
N LEU A 116 3.77 -3.53 0.65
CA LEU A 116 4.64 -2.96 1.68
C LEU A 116 4.03 -1.74 2.38
N TYR A 117 3.26 -0.93 1.66
CA TYR A 117 2.59 0.24 2.20
C TYR A 117 1.14 0.32 1.72
N HIS A 118 0.20 0.24 2.66
CA HIS A 118 -1.22 0.44 2.40
C HIS A 118 -1.79 1.46 3.41
N TRP A 119 -1.19 2.67 3.37
CA TRP A 119 -1.60 3.87 4.08
C TRP A 119 -1.26 3.90 5.58
N GLU A 120 -0.56 2.92 6.09
CA GLU A 120 -0.19 2.80 7.51
C GLU A 120 1.22 3.34 7.77
N LEU A 121 1.37 4.67 7.63
CA LEU A 121 2.63 5.31 8.01
C LEU A 121 2.78 5.25 9.53
N PRO A 122 3.94 4.83 10.09
CA PRO A 122 4.19 4.97 11.51
C PRO A 122 3.99 6.41 11.97
N GLN A 123 3.25 6.61 13.06
CA GLN A 123 2.98 7.96 13.59
C GLN A 123 4.28 8.74 13.86
N ALA A 124 5.29 8.05 14.35
CA ALA A 124 6.61 8.66 14.56
C ALA A 124 7.26 9.20 13.26
N ALA A 125 6.97 8.61 12.10
CA ALA A 125 7.41 9.15 10.81
C ALA A 125 6.55 10.37 10.41
N GLN A 126 5.25 10.31 10.68
CA GLN A 126 4.34 11.44 10.45
C GLN A 126 4.74 12.67 11.29
N ASP A 127 5.11 12.48 12.56
CA ASP A 127 5.55 13.53 13.46
C ASP A 127 6.86 14.22 12.99
N ARG A 128 7.63 13.53 12.16
CA ARG A 128 8.84 14.07 11.50
C ARG A 128 8.57 14.65 10.10
N GLY A 129 7.31 14.90 9.76
CA GLY A 129 6.89 15.52 8.51
C GLY A 129 6.33 14.53 7.47
N GLY A 130 6.14 13.27 7.83
CA GLY A 130 5.47 12.27 7.01
C GLY A 130 6.07 12.16 5.60
N TRP A 131 5.20 11.97 4.61
CA TRP A 131 5.62 11.89 3.21
C TRP A 131 6.12 13.21 2.59
N GLN A 132 5.93 14.37 3.25
CA GLN A 132 6.60 15.61 2.83
C GLN A 132 8.12 15.54 3.05
N ASN A 133 8.55 14.71 3.99
CA ASN A 133 9.97 14.57 4.31
C ASN A 133 10.60 13.46 3.45
N ARG A 134 11.62 13.84 2.64
CA ARG A 134 12.38 12.88 1.81
C ARG A 134 12.96 11.70 2.61
N ARG A 135 13.31 11.92 3.89
CA ARG A 135 13.81 10.85 4.76
C ARG A 135 12.81 9.71 4.98
N THR A 136 11.51 9.99 4.85
CA THR A 136 10.47 8.95 4.88
C THR A 136 10.60 8.01 3.69
N ALA A 137 10.88 8.53 2.50
CA ALA A 137 11.14 7.71 1.31
C ALA A 137 12.39 6.82 1.47
N GLU A 138 13.45 7.37 2.08
CA GLU A 138 14.67 6.61 2.38
C GLU A 138 14.44 5.53 3.45
N ALA A 139 13.66 5.85 4.49
CA ALA A 139 13.26 4.88 5.51
C ALA A 139 12.42 3.74 4.92
N PHE A 140 11.48 4.09 4.03
CA PHE A 140 10.69 3.09 3.30
C PHE A 140 11.57 2.17 2.44
N GLY A 141 12.60 2.71 1.80
CA GLY A 141 13.55 1.89 1.05
C GLY A 141 14.30 0.87 1.93
N ARG A 142 14.70 1.26 3.16
CA ARG A 142 15.29 0.34 4.15
C ARG A 142 14.28 -0.71 4.59
N PHE A 143 13.05 -0.31 4.89
CA PHE A 143 11.95 -1.21 5.22
C PHE A 143 11.72 -2.25 4.12
N ALA A 144 11.61 -1.82 2.86
CA ALA A 144 11.45 -2.70 1.71
C ALA A 144 12.62 -3.68 1.56
N GLY A 145 13.84 -3.21 1.80
CA GLY A 145 15.05 -4.05 1.79
C GLY A 145 15.04 -5.12 2.86
N MET A 146 14.65 -4.79 4.08
CA MET A 146 14.50 -5.76 5.18
C MET A 146 13.47 -6.83 4.81
N MET A 147 12.28 -6.41 4.34
CA MET A 147 11.21 -7.33 3.94
C MET A 147 11.66 -8.29 2.83
N ALA A 148 12.33 -7.77 1.80
CA ALA A 148 12.82 -8.60 0.70
C ALA A 148 13.91 -9.57 1.13
N ALA A 149 14.84 -9.14 1.98
CA ALA A 149 15.89 -9.99 2.52
C ALA A 149 15.32 -11.11 3.39
N HIS A 150 14.38 -10.76 4.28
CA HIS A 150 13.77 -11.70 5.22
C HIS A 150 12.91 -12.76 4.52
N PHE A 151 12.08 -12.35 3.55
CA PHE A 151 11.18 -13.26 2.84
C PHE A 151 11.78 -13.86 1.57
N ARG A 152 13.07 -13.65 1.32
CA ARG A 152 13.74 -14.22 0.15
C ARG A 152 13.53 -15.73 0.05
N GLY A 153 13.14 -16.20 -1.13
CA GLY A 153 12.82 -17.62 -1.39
C GLY A 153 11.41 -18.04 -0.99
N ARG A 154 10.68 -17.25 -0.19
CA ARG A 154 9.28 -17.52 0.21
C ARG A 154 8.28 -16.61 -0.50
N VAL A 155 8.63 -15.35 -0.71
CA VAL A 155 7.80 -14.35 -1.38
C VAL A 155 8.52 -13.85 -2.64
N LYS A 156 7.78 -13.79 -3.74
CA LYS A 156 8.29 -13.32 -5.05
C LYS A 156 7.52 -12.12 -5.58
N HIS A 157 6.41 -11.75 -4.97
CA HIS A 157 5.52 -10.71 -5.48
C HIS A 157 5.36 -9.59 -4.46
N TYR A 158 5.76 -8.38 -4.85
CA TYR A 158 5.71 -7.20 -3.99
C TYR A 158 5.01 -6.06 -4.70
N PHE A 159 4.04 -5.44 -4.00
CA PHE A 159 3.56 -4.11 -4.29
C PHE A 159 4.22 -3.13 -3.32
N THR A 160 4.87 -2.11 -3.84
CA THR A 160 5.53 -1.12 -2.98
C THR A 160 4.51 -0.25 -2.27
N LEU A 161 3.67 0.42 -3.04
CA LEU A 161 2.64 1.34 -2.58
C LEU A 161 1.28 0.92 -3.10
N ASN A 162 0.25 1.05 -2.27
CA ASN A 162 -1.15 0.99 -2.68
C ASN A 162 -1.70 2.39 -2.85
N GLU A 163 -2.19 2.68 -4.03
CA GLU A 163 -2.97 3.88 -4.36
C GLU A 163 -2.36 5.18 -3.79
N PRO A 164 -1.17 5.59 -4.21
CA PRO A 164 -0.53 6.80 -3.69
C PRO A 164 -1.40 8.06 -3.88
N GLN A 165 -2.30 8.06 -4.88
CA GLN A 165 -3.28 9.12 -5.10
C GLN A 165 -4.16 9.38 -3.87
N CYS A 166 -4.59 8.29 -3.20
CA CYS A 166 -5.45 8.40 -2.02
C CYS A 166 -4.73 9.06 -0.86
N THR A 167 -3.44 8.79 -0.67
CA THR A 167 -2.65 9.47 0.36
C THR A 167 -2.60 10.98 0.09
N VAL A 168 -2.40 11.39 -1.16
CA VAL A 168 -2.34 12.82 -1.54
C VAL A 168 -3.73 13.45 -1.48
N GLY A 169 -4.66 12.94 -2.27
CA GLY A 169 -5.98 13.55 -2.45
C GLY A 169 -6.86 13.44 -1.23
N LEU A 170 -7.00 12.23 -0.67
CA LEU A 170 -7.90 12.00 0.46
C LEU A 170 -7.24 12.32 1.80
N GLY A 171 -5.94 12.06 1.93
CA GLY A 171 -5.22 12.28 3.20
C GLY A 171 -4.76 13.71 3.42
N HIS A 172 -4.38 14.43 2.37
CA HIS A 172 -3.77 15.76 2.50
C HIS A 172 -4.56 16.88 1.81
N ASP A 173 -5.31 16.60 0.74
CA ASP A 173 -6.14 17.62 0.11
C ASP A 173 -7.56 17.63 0.68
N ALA A 174 -8.31 16.55 0.60
CA ALA A 174 -9.65 16.46 1.16
C ALA A 174 -9.68 16.28 2.69
N CYS A 175 -8.62 15.73 3.27
CA CYS A 175 -8.47 15.45 4.71
C CYS A 175 -9.56 14.50 5.29
N ILE A 176 -10.12 13.63 4.47
CA ILE A 176 -11.13 12.63 4.87
C ILE A 176 -10.52 11.26 5.16
N HIS A 177 -9.22 11.11 4.93
CA HIS A 177 -8.40 9.95 5.31
C HIS A 177 -7.23 10.40 6.19
N ALA A 178 -6.60 9.44 6.87
CA ALA A 178 -5.37 9.67 7.59
C ALA A 178 -4.26 10.17 6.61
N PRO A 179 -3.40 11.09 7.04
CA PRO A 179 -3.29 11.67 8.38
C PRO A 179 -4.27 12.83 8.66
N GLY A 180 -5.11 13.25 7.71
CA GLY A 180 -6.06 14.36 7.87
C GLY A 180 -5.37 15.75 8.02
N VAL A 181 -4.18 15.88 7.47
CA VAL A 181 -3.37 17.10 7.55
C VAL A 181 -3.47 17.87 6.24
N LYS A 182 -4.23 18.98 6.26
CA LYS A 182 -4.39 19.83 5.06
C LYS A 182 -3.06 20.44 4.64
N LEU A 183 -2.71 20.22 3.39
CA LEU A 183 -1.55 20.82 2.74
C LEU A 183 -2.00 21.73 1.59
N ASP A 184 -1.15 22.68 1.27
CA ASP A 184 -1.28 23.40 0.01
C ASP A 184 -0.84 22.51 -1.18
N ARG A 185 -1.02 23.03 -2.40
CA ARG A 185 -0.68 22.27 -3.61
C ARG A 185 0.78 21.86 -3.68
N ALA A 186 1.71 22.72 -3.23
CA ALA A 186 3.13 22.39 -3.23
C ALA A 186 3.45 21.28 -2.23
N GLY A 187 2.81 21.30 -1.06
CA GLY A 187 2.88 20.25 -0.05
C GLY A 187 2.35 18.91 -0.57
N CYS A 188 1.16 18.91 -1.20
CA CYS A 188 0.59 17.72 -1.84
C CYS A 188 1.52 17.15 -2.92
N PHE A 189 2.10 18.02 -3.75
CA PHE A 189 3.06 17.59 -4.77
C PHE A 189 4.32 16.99 -4.15
N SER A 190 4.81 17.55 -3.04
CA SER A 190 5.95 16.99 -2.29
C SER A 190 5.66 15.60 -1.76
N VAL A 191 4.46 15.35 -1.24
CA VAL A 191 4.00 14.01 -0.80
C VAL A 191 4.06 13.03 -1.97
N LEU A 192 3.47 13.39 -3.12
CA LEU A 192 3.45 12.55 -4.32
C LEU A 192 4.86 12.20 -4.78
N VAL A 193 5.73 13.21 -4.95
CA VAL A 193 7.11 13.01 -5.42
C VAL A 193 7.89 12.09 -4.48
N ASN A 194 7.76 12.28 -3.16
CA ASN A 194 8.44 11.42 -2.20
C ASN A 194 7.90 10.00 -2.16
N GLN A 195 6.61 9.78 -2.40
CA GLN A 195 6.06 8.43 -2.56
C GLN A 195 6.59 7.74 -3.83
N LEU A 196 6.63 8.44 -4.97
CA LEU A 196 7.20 7.89 -6.20
C LEU A 196 8.70 7.61 -6.04
N LEU A 197 9.44 8.46 -5.35
CA LEU A 197 10.84 8.22 -4.99
C LEU A 197 10.97 6.97 -4.10
N ALA A 198 10.09 6.83 -3.10
CA ALA A 198 10.06 5.66 -2.22
C ALA A 198 9.82 4.37 -3.01
N HIS A 199 8.90 4.39 -3.99
CA HIS A 199 8.70 3.28 -4.92
C HIS A 199 9.99 2.93 -5.66
N GLY A 200 10.66 3.91 -6.27
CA GLY A 200 11.88 3.69 -7.03
C GLY A 200 13.03 3.12 -6.17
N ILE A 201 13.22 3.66 -4.95
CA ILE A 201 14.21 3.15 -3.99
C ILE A 201 13.88 1.70 -3.61
N ALA A 202 12.63 1.44 -3.22
CA ALA A 202 12.18 0.10 -2.82
C ALA A 202 12.36 -0.92 -3.94
N MET A 203 11.95 -0.57 -5.17
CA MET A 203 12.11 -1.43 -6.33
C MET A 203 13.58 -1.79 -6.59
N LYS A 204 14.47 -0.78 -6.62
CA LYS A 204 15.91 -1.01 -6.81
C LYS A 204 16.49 -1.90 -5.71
N THR A 205 16.11 -1.66 -4.46
CA THR A 205 16.60 -2.41 -3.30
C THR A 205 16.13 -3.87 -3.35
N ILE A 206 14.84 -4.11 -3.61
CA ILE A 206 14.28 -5.46 -3.72
C ILE A 206 14.94 -6.23 -4.87
N LYS A 207 15.05 -5.61 -6.05
CA LYS A 207 15.66 -6.24 -7.24
C LYS A 207 17.15 -6.54 -7.07
N ALA A 208 17.86 -5.73 -6.29
CA ALA A 208 19.26 -6.01 -5.94
C ALA A 208 19.40 -7.22 -5.01
N LEU A 209 18.47 -7.43 -4.09
CA LEU A 209 18.46 -8.55 -3.15
C LEU A 209 17.89 -9.83 -3.78
N ASP A 210 16.84 -9.71 -4.57
CA ASP A 210 16.19 -10.82 -5.28
C ASP A 210 15.84 -10.39 -6.72
N PRO A 211 16.73 -10.63 -7.70
CA PRO A 211 16.50 -10.26 -9.10
C PRO A 211 15.25 -10.88 -9.72
N GLU A 212 14.80 -12.03 -9.20
CA GLU A 212 13.59 -12.73 -9.68
C GLU A 212 12.29 -12.19 -9.06
N ALA A 213 12.37 -11.40 -8.00
CA ALA A 213 11.19 -10.80 -7.39
C ALA A 213 10.45 -9.92 -8.42
N GLN A 214 9.15 -10.06 -8.48
CA GLN A 214 8.26 -9.19 -9.25
C GLN A 214 7.83 -8.04 -8.35
N VAL A 215 8.14 -6.82 -8.77
CA VAL A 215 7.90 -5.62 -7.97
C VAL A 215 7.10 -4.63 -8.80
N GLY A 216 5.99 -4.16 -8.24
CA GLY A 216 5.12 -3.19 -8.88
C GLY A 216 4.52 -2.19 -7.91
N ILE A 217 3.66 -1.35 -8.43
CA ILE A 217 2.82 -0.41 -7.68
C ILE A 217 1.36 -0.76 -7.95
N ALA A 218 0.49 -0.60 -6.97
CA ALA A 218 -0.94 -0.72 -7.18
C ALA A 218 -1.54 0.69 -7.28
N SER A 219 -1.63 1.20 -8.49
CA SER A 219 -2.26 2.47 -8.77
C SER A 219 -3.77 2.30 -8.91
N THR A 220 -4.54 3.31 -8.51
CA THR A 220 -5.95 3.44 -8.84
C THR A 220 -6.16 4.55 -9.85
N GLY A 221 -7.27 4.52 -10.54
CA GLY A 221 -7.60 5.56 -11.51
C GLY A 221 -8.96 5.33 -12.15
N ARG A 222 -9.52 6.42 -12.68
CA ARG A 222 -10.77 6.37 -13.42
C ARG A 222 -10.50 5.99 -14.87
N LEU A 223 -11.19 4.95 -15.35
CA LEU A 223 -11.21 4.58 -16.77
C LEU A 223 -12.55 5.00 -17.37
N CYS A 224 -12.50 5.90 -18.34
CA CYS A 224 -13.69 6.36 -19.06
C CYS A 224 -13.83 5.59 -20.38
N TYR A 225 -15.05 5.14 -20.68
CA TYR A 225 -15.40 4.47 -21.92
C TYR A 225 -16.22 5.42 -22.80
N PRO A 226 -16.08 5.36 -24.13
CA PRO A 226 -16.92 6.13 -25.03
C PRO A 226 -18.37 5.59 -24.96
N GLU A 227 -19.34 6.50 -25.01
CA GLU A 227 -20.75 6.11 -25.06
C GLU A 227 -21.08 5.46 -26.41
N PHE A 228 -20.50 5.99 -27.50
CA PHE A 228 -20.62 5.43 -28.84
C PHE A 228 -19.23 5.25 -29.46
N GLU A 229 -19.08 4.31 -30.39
CA GLU A 229 -17.84 4.09 -31.15
C GLU A 229 -17.61 5.17 -32.24
N MET A 230 -17.76 6.45 -31.85
CA MET A 230 -17.49 7.59 -32.69
C MET A 230 -16.17 8.25 -32.31
N PRO A 231 -15.41 8.82 -33.28
CA PRO A 231 -14.12 9.44 -32.97
C PRO A 231 -14.16 10.51 -31.88
N ALA A 232 -15.26 11.30 -31.82
CA ALA A 232 -15.43 12.32 -30.80
C ALA A 232 -15.58 11.73 -29.41
N ASP A 233 -16.39 10.68 -29.25
CA ASP A 233 -16.62 10.02 -27.96
C ASP A 233 -15.39 9.26 -27.51
N ILE A 234 -14.70 8.59 -28.43
CA ILE A 234 -13.43 7.92 -28.15
C ILE A 234 -12.38 8.91 -27.65
N ASN A 235 -12.25 10.06 -28.30
CA ASN A 235 -11.33 11.11 -27.87
C ASN A 235 -11.72 11.68 -26.51
N ALA A 236 -13.00 11.99 -26.28
CA ALA A 236 -13.49 12.49 -25.00
C ALA A 236 -13.23 11.49 -23.86
N ALA A 237 -13.49 10.21 -24.07
CA ALA A 237 -13.21 9.16 -23.10
C ALA A 237 -11.72 9.04 -22.80
N ARG A 238 -10.87 9.12 -23.82
CA ARG A 238 -9.42 9.11 -23.69
C ARG A 238 -8.92 10.33 -22.89
N GLU A 239 -9.38 11.53 -23.26
CA GLU A 239 -9.04 12.74 -22.52
C GLU A 239 -9.47 12.65 -21.06
N ALA A 240 -10.69 12.23 -20.78
CA ALA A 240 -11.19 12.06 -19.41
C ALA A 240 -10.41 11.01 -18.58
N THR A 241 -9.90 9.96 -19.24
CA THR A 241 -9.07 8.92 -18.57
C THR A 241 -7.68 9.44 -18.24
N PHE A 242 -7.08 10.24 -19.13
CA PHE A 242 -5.67 10.63 -19.04
C PHE A 242 -5.47 12.14 -18.82
N ALA A 243 -6.53 12.90 -18.57
CA ALA A 243 -6.39 14.33 -18.31
C ALA A 243 -5.56 14.60 -17.06
N VAL A 244 -4.69 15.60 -17.14
CA VAL A 244 -4.05 16.21 -15.98
C VAL A 244 -4.76 17.52 -15.71
N SER A 245 -5.56 17.57 -14.64
CA SER A 245 -6.24 18.78 -14.23
C SER A 245 -5.71 19.29 -12.90
N ASP A 246 -5.90 20.60 -12.68
CA ASP A 246 -5.46 21.25 -11.45
C ASP A 246 -6.26 20.83 -10.21
N SER A 247 -7.40 20.18 -10.41
CA SER A 247 -8.35 19.78 -9.37
C SER A 247 -8.42 18.28 -9.13
N ASP A 248 -7.68 17.48 -9.90
CA ASP A 248 -7.86 16.03 -9.92
C ASP A 248 -6.55 15.29 -9.64
N TRP A 249 -6.05 15.39 -8.37
CA TRP A 249 -4.91 14.59 -7.91
C TRP A 249 -5.18 13.09 -7.97
N GLU A 250 -6.44 12.72 -8.03
CA GLU A 250 -6.86 11.49 -7.40
C GLU A 250 -6.98 10.37 -8.39
N PHE A 251 -7.47 10.63 -9.58
CA PHE A 251 -8.03 9.54 -10.37
C PHE A 251 -7.58 9.53 -11.83
N THR A 252 -6.50 10.22 -12.16
CA THR A 252 -5.86 10.08 -13.45
C THR A 252 -4.54 9.33 -13.35
N HIS A 253 -4.25 8.48 -14.33
CA HIS A 253 -3.05 7.67 -14.33
C HIS A 253 -1.75 8.46 -14.51
N HIS A 254 -1.83 9.66 -15.10
CA HIS A 254 -0.67 10.50 -15.41
C HIS A 254 0.15 10.93 -14.18
N TRP A 255 -0.50 11.21 -13.06
CA TRP A 255 0.21 11.63 -11.84
C TRP A 255 1.12 10.56 -11.25
N ASN A 256 0.79 9.30 -11.46
CA ASN A 256 1.47 8.20 -10.79
C ASN A 256 2.23 7.28 -11.75
N LEU A 257 1.64 6.91 -12.89
CA LEU A 257 2.25 5.95 -13.81
C LEU A 257 3.27 6.60 -14.74
N ASP A 258 2.97 7.75 -15.31
CA ASP A 258 3.89 8.41 -16.23
C ASP A 258 5.27 8.71 -15.62
N PRO A 259 5.37 9.28 -14.38
CA PRO A 259 6.69 9.50 -13.76
C PRO A 259 7.48 8.20 -13.54
N ILE A 260 6.79 7.08 -13.33
CA ILE A 260 7.42 5.77 -13.18
C ILE A 260 7.91 5.28 -14.55
N GLU A 261 7.05 5.30 -15.57
CA GLU A 261 7.36 4.81 -16.92
C GLU A 261 8.46 5.59 -17.60
N ILE A 262 8.46 6.92 -17.47
CA ILE A 262 9.54 7.76 -18.02
C ILE A 262 10.84 7.75 -17.20
N GLY A 263 10.87 6.96 -16.11
CA GLY A 263 12.08 6.75 -15.30
C GLY A 263 12.40 7.85 -14.30
N ARG A 264 11.58 8.88 -14.14
CA ARG A 264 11.83 9.97 -13.17
C ARG A 264 11.65 9.55 -11.71
N ALA A 265 10.94 8.48 -11.45
CA ALA A 265 10.81 7.89 -10.12
C ALA A 265 12.05 7.07 -9.70
N HIS A 266 13.02 6.93 -10.58
CA HIS A 266 14.23 6.11 -10.36
C HIS A 266 15.50 6.92 -10.10
N VAL A 267 15.39 8.23 -9.93
CA VAL A 267 16.54 9.13 -9.76
C VAL A 267 16.99 9.23 -8.30
#